data_cc43cf64d1b6da83de3962443589e3b1
#
_entry.id   cc43cf64d1b6da83de3962443589e3b1
#
_cell.length_a   1.000
_cell.length_b   1.000
_cell.length_c   1.000
_cell.angle_alpha   90.00
_cell.angle_beta   90.00
_cell.angle_gamma   90.00
#
_symmetry.space_group_name_H-M   'P 1'
#
loop_
_entity.id
_entity.type
_entity.pdbx_description
1 polymer ?
#
loop_
_entity_poly.entity_id
_entity_poly.type
_entity_poly.pdbx_seq_one_letter_code
_entity_poly.pdbx_strand_id
1 'polypeptide(L)'
;MLFRNIKGGNILGNSYKICFLGYRKLREMAQQVIDKLNYQDTTVVMKECAIETLEQVVNEADSEGCQVFVAGSANAEEFKQRFSEHLVELHIDMSDYVYCLCRARDMGARRVGVTIYRKSRQMNFEALQELAGIPIEPIYFESEPELTYLLEHTSCDCVIGASLTVEVAERLGLPCILIYDGEYTIRTSIERARLLAAELQASSRKEAITDALVRDVPAGIIITDENDRIYHVQPAGKSSGGPAGPQAPGPGAGRAGSPALL
;
A
#
# COMPACT_ATOMS: atom_id res chain seq x y z
N MET A 1 -17.55 38.27 26.12
CA MET A 1 -17.49 37.05 26.93
C MET A 1 -18.67 36.19 26.59
N LEU A 2 -18.52 35.33 25.57
CA LEU A 2 -19.53 34.38 25.13
C LEU A 2 -18.82 33.17 24.52
N PHE A 3 -18.29 32.32 25.40
CA PHE A 3 -17.94 30.96 25.02
C PHE A 3 -19.24 30.14 24.97
N ARG A 4 -19.75 29.97 23.77
CA ARG A 4 -20.84 29.01 23.53
C ARG A 4 -20.27 27.61 23.54
N ASN A 5 -20.69 26.82 24.51
CA ASN A 5 -20.44 25.38 24.61
C ASN A 5 -20.62 24.69 23.24
N ILE A 6 -19.54 24.26 22.65
CA ILE A 6 -19.56 23.23 21.62
C ILE A 6 -19.81 21.94 22.41
N LYS A 7 -21.08 21.52 22.44
CA LYS A 7 -21.48 20.20 22.91
C LYS A 7 -20.66 19.15 22.15
N GLY A 8 -20.12 18.21 22.92
CA GLY A 8 -19.31 17.12 22.47
C GLY A 8 -19.87 16.43 21.23
N GLY A 9 -19.34 16.76 20.09
CA GLY A 9 -19.32 15.85 18.95
C GLY A 9 -18.46 14.67 19.37
N ASN A 10 -19.04 13.49 19.31
CA ASN A 10 -18.38 12.22 19.42
C ASN A 10 -17.01 12.34 18.74
N ILE A 11 -15.95 12.23 19.50
CA ILE A 11 -14.62 11.94 18.97
C ILE A 11 -14.78 10.49 18.49
N LEU A 12 -15.28 10.34 17.26
CA LEU A 12 -15.21 9.09 16.52
C LEU A 12 -13.74 8.71 16.55
N GLY A 13 -13.44 7.69 17.33
CA GLY A 13 -12.09 7.18 17.44
C GLY A 13 -11.56 6.99 16.02
N ASN A 14 -10.38 7.52 15.75
CA ASN A 14 -9.70 7.35 14.48
C ASN A 14 -9.61 5.85 14.20
N SER A 15 -10.47 5.35 13.30
CA SER A 15 -10.42 3.97 12.88
C SER A 15 -9.70 3.92 11.54
N TYR A 16 -8.53 3.29 11.54
CA TYR A 16 -7.75 3.06 10.32
C TYR A 16 -8.22 1.78 9.65
N LYS A 17 -8.33 1.81 8.32
CA LYS A 17 -8.58 0.60 7.55
C LYS A 17 -7.34 0.25 6.74
N ILE A 18 -6.82 -0.95 6.96
CA ILE A 18 -5.66 -1.51 6.29
C ILE A 18 -6.14 -2.73 5.50
N CYS A 19 -5.77 -2.85 4.24
CA CYS A 19 -6.05 -4.03 3.45
C CYS A 19 -4.82 -4.94 3.40
N PHE A 20 -4.95 -6.17 3.87
CA PHE A 20 -3.92 -7.19 3.72
C PHE A 20 -4.23 -8.06 2.50
N LEU A 21 -3.37 -7.99 1.49
CA LEU A 21 -3.47 -8.75 0.25
C LEU A 21 -2.68 -10.05 0.40
N GLY A 22 -3.37 -11.11 0.71
CA GLY A 22 -2.77 -12.43 0.91
C GLY A 22 -3.31 -13.46 -0.06
N TYR A 23 -2.43 -14.30 -0.62
CA TYR A 23 -2.85 -15.43 -1.41
C TYR A 23 -2.83 -16.68 -0.53
N ARG A 24 -3.97 -17.39 -0.48
CA ARG A 24 -4.16 -18.67 0.23
C ARG A 24 -3.33 -18.81 1.53
N LYS A 25 -2.21 -19.53 1.51
CA LYS A 25 -1.39 -19.87 2.69
C LYS A 25 -0.94 -18.63 3.49
N LEU A 26 -0.50 -17.58 2.81
CA LEU A 26 -0.12 -16.33 3.47
C LEU A 26 -1.33 -15.67 4.14
N ARG A 27 -2.52 -15.73 3.50
CA ARG A 27 -3.76 -15.20 4.08
C ARG A 27 -4.14 -15.95 5.35
N GLU A 28 -4.06 -17.30 5.34
CA GLU A 28 -4.35 -18.10 6.54
C GLU A 28 -3.42 -17.77 7.71
N MET A 29 -2.13 -17.64 7.43
CA MET A 29 -1.14 -17.25 8.44
C MET A 29 -1.37 -15.84 8.97
N ALA A 30 -1.62 -14.88 8.07
CA ALA A 30 -1.89 -13.51 8.44
C ALA A 30 -3.14 -13.38 9.30
N GLN A 31 -4.20 -14.15 9.01
CA GLN A 31 -5.42 -14.17 9.81
C GLN A 31 -5.12 -14.62 11.25
N GLN A 32 -4.33 -15.69 11.43
CA GLN A 32 -3.94 -16.16 12.77
C GLN A 32 -3.15 -15.11 13.56
N VAL A 33 -2.33 -14.31 12.87
CA VAL A 33 -1.57 -13.22 13.51
C VAL A 33 -2.52 -12.07 13.86
N ILE A 34 -3.38 -11.67 12.93
CA ILE A 34 -4.31 -10.56 13.09
C ILE A 34 -5.30 -10.82 14.23
N ASP A 35 -5.80 -12.05 14.36
CA ASP A 35 -6.71 -12.44 15.43
C ASP A 35 -6.09 -12.29 16.83
N LYS A 36 -4.77 -12.33 16.92
CA LYS A 36 -4.01 -12.09 18.17
C LYS A 36 -3.74 -10.60 18.41
N LEU A 37 -3.86 -9.75 17.35
CA LEU A 37 -3.64 -8.31 17.43
C LEU A 37 -4.96 -7.62 17.82
N ASN A 38 -5.04 -7.14 19.05
CA ASN A 38 -6.25 -6.47 19.55
C ASN A 38 -6.10 -4.94 19.41
N TYR A 39 -6.08 -4.43 18.18
CA TYR A 39 -6.08 -2.99 17.94
C TYR A 39 -7.50 -2.42 18.07
N GLN A 40 -7.67 -1.39 18.91
CA GLN A 40 -8.95 -0.71 19.11
C GLN A 40 -9.22 0.36 18.04
N ASP A 41 -8.16 0.81 17.38
CA ASP A 41 -8.17 1.91 16.41
C ASP A 41 -7.95 1.45 14.96
N THR A 42 -7.78 0.16 14.72
CA THR A 42 -7.40 -0.35 13.40
C THR A 42 -8.24 -1.56 13.01
N THR A 43 -8.80 -1.52 11.83
CA THR A 43 -9.46 -2.65 11.18
C THR A 43 -8.57 -3.17 10.06
N VAL A 44 -8.18 -4.43 10.14
CA VAL A 44 -7.44 -5.10 9.05
C VAL A 44 -8.43 -5.90 8.22
N VAL A 45 -8.61 -5.48 6.97
CA VAL A 45 -9.46 -6.15 5.98
C VAL A 45 -8.60 -7.17 5.24
N MET A 46 -8.98 -8.44 5.30
CA MET A 46 -8.26 -9.52 4.63
C MET A 46 -8.89 -9.76 3.26
N LYS A 47 -8.10 -9.61 2.20
CA LYS A 47 -8.52 -9.93 0.83
C LYS A 47 -7.65 -11.06 0.27
N GLU A 48 -8.29 -12.06 -0.32
CA GLU A 48 -7.57 -13.03 -1.13
C GLU A 48 -7.22 -12.39 -2.47
N CYS A 49 -5.94 -12.45 -2.83
CA CYS A 49 -5.43 -11.74 -3.99
C CYS A 49 -4.37 -12.56 -4.71
N ALA A 50 -4.71 -12.99 -5.93
CA ALA A 50 -3.75 -13.47 -6.91
C ALA A 50 -3.29 -12.29 -7.79
N ILE A 51 -2.21 -12.47 -8.54
CA ILE A 51 -1.67 -11.42 -9.44
C ILE A 51 -2.73 -10.96 -10.45
N GLU A 52 -3.50 -11.90 -11.00
CA GLU A 52 -4.52 -11.66 -12.02
C GLU A 52 -5.72 -10.87 -11.50
N THR A 53 -6.02 -10.98 -10.21
CA THR A 53 -7.15 -10.30 -9.56
C THR A 53 -6.75 -9.04 -8.80
N LEU A 54 -5.47 -8.69 -8.81
CA LEU A 54 -4.91 -7.59 -8.00
C LEU A 54 -5.66 -6.26 -8.21
N GLU A 55 -5.89 -5.88 -9.47
CA GLU A 55 -6.55 -4.62 -9.80
C GLU A 55 -7.98 -4.55 -9.27
N GLN A 56 -8.75 -5.61 -9.46
CA GLN A 56 -10.11 -5.68 -8.96
C GLN A 56 -10.13 -5.58 -7.42
N VAL A 57 -9.27 -6.35 -6.75
CA VAL A 57 -9.23 -6.43 -5.28
C VAL A 57 -8.78 -5.11 -4.66
N VAL A 58 -7.81 -4.41 -5.27
CA VAL A 58 -7.36 -3.10 -4.79
C VAL A 58 -8.46 -2.06 -4.93
N ASN A 59 -9.14 -1.99 -6.08
CA ASN A 59 -10.24 -1.06 -6.31
C ASN A 59 -11.42 -1.31 -5.35
N GLU A 60 -11.74 -2.58 -5.07
CA GLU A 60 -12.76 -2.92 -4.07
C GLU A 60 -12.37 -2.44 -2.67
N ALA A 61 -11.13 -2.71 -2.24
CA ALA A 61 -10.64 -2.33 -0.94
C ALA A 61 -10.54 -0.80 -0.76
N ASP A 62 -10.13 -0.08 -1.81
CA ASP A 62 -10.13 1.38 -1.81
C ASP A 62 -11.56 1.93 -1.64
N SER A 63 -12.52 1.38 -2.37
CA SER A 63 -13.95 1.75 -2.24
C SER A 63 -14.53 1.46 -0.85
N GLU A 64 -13.98 0.46 -0.14
CA GLU A 64 -14.30 0.15 1.26
C GLU A 64 -13.62 1.12 2.25
N GLY A 65 -12.76 2.02 1.75
CA GLY A 65 -12.04 3.04 2.53
C GLY A 65 -10.74 2.53 3.16
N CYS A 66 -10.11 1.52 2.58
CA CYS A 66 -8.77 1.11 2.97
C CYS A 66 -7.75 2.16 2.51
N GLN A 67 -6.90 2.61 3.43
CA GLN A 67 -5.94 3.70 3.21
C GLN A 67 -4.52 3.20 2.94
N VAL A 68 -4.20 2.01 3.42
CA VAL A 68 -2.88 1.38 3.31
C VAL A 68 -3.07 -0.08 2.97
N PHE A 69 -2.22 -0.56 2.08
CA PHE A 69 -2.18 -1.95 1.65
C PHE A 69 -0.95 -2.66 2.20
N VAL A 70 -1.09 -3.94 2.52
CA VAL A 70 0.02 -4.81 2.91
C VAL A 70 0.06 -5.96 1.93
N ALA A 71 1.18 -6.17 1.27
CA ALA A 71 1.34 -7.26 0.32
C ALA A 71 2.77 -7.81 0.34
N GLY A 72 2.95 -9.01 -0.15
CA GLY A 72 4.26 -9.64 -0.25
C GLY A 72 4.56 -10.15 -1.64
N SER A 73 5.87 -10.38 -1.91
CA SER A 73 6.36 -11.03 -3.12
C SER A 73 5.77 -10.44 -4.42
N ALA A 74 5.25 -11.27 -5.30
CA ALA A 74 4.73 -10.89 -6.62
C ALA A 74 3.61 -9.84 -6.54
N ASN A 75 2.68 -9.98 -5.58
CA ASN A 75 1.62 -9.00 -5.40
C ASN A 75 2.16 -7.60 -5.03
N ALA A 76 3.22 -7.53 -4.21
CA ALA A 76 3.85 -6.25 -3.88
C ALA A 76 4.56 -5.61 -5.08
N GLU A 77 5.26 -6.42 -5.89
CA GLU A 77 5.94 -5.95 -7.11
C GLU A 77 4.93 -5.42 -8.14
N GLU A 78 3.86 -6.18 -8.40
CA GLU A 78 2.81 -5.76 -9.32
C GLU A 78 2.04 -4.54 -8.82
N PHE A 79 1.79 -4.46 -7.50
CA PHE A 79 1.16 -3.30 -6.89
C PHE A 79 1.95 -2.02 -7.13
N LYS A 80 3.26 -2.03 -6.88
CA LYS A 80 4.15 -0.87 -7.09
C LYS A 80 4.17 -0.37 -8.53
N GLN A 81 3.95 -1.27 -9.50
CA GLN A 81 3.96 -0.92 -10.92
C GLN A 81 2.63 -0.32 -11.40
N ARG A 82 1.52 -0.67 -10.75
CA ARG A 82 0.17 -0.35 -11.25
C ARG A 82 -0.55 0.70 -10.43
N PHE A 83 -0.16 0.89 -9.17
CA PHE A 83 -0.89 1.71 -8.21
C PHE A 83 0.00 2.74 -7.55
N SER A 84 -0.60 3.88 -7.19
CA SER A 84 0.04 4.97 -6.44
C SER A 84 -0.31 4.97 -4.96
N GLU A 85 -1.20 4.09 -4.54
CA GLU A 85 -1.68 3.94 -3.17
C GLU A 85 -0.54 3.50 -2.23
N HIS A 86 -0.78 3.68 -0.93
CA HIS A 86 0.25 3.40 0.06
C HIS A 86 0.38 1.90 0.33
N LEU A 87 1.53 1.36 -0.05
CA LEU A 87 1.87 -0.05 0.16
C LEU A 87 2.94 -0.21 1.24
N VAL A 88 2.68 -1.12 2.16
CA VAL A 88 3.70 -1.71 3.05
C VAL A 88 4.02 -3.12 2.55
N GLU A 89 5.23 -3.30 2.08
CA GLU A 89 5.70 -4.61 1.65
C GLU A 89 6.04 -5.51 2.85
N LEU A 90 5.63 -6.77 2.79
CA LEU A 90 6.13 -7.80 3.70
C LEU A 90 7.63 -7.98 3.43
N HIS A 91 8.42 -7.50 4.36
CA HIS A 91 9.87 -7.52 4.21
C HIS A 91 10.40 -8.90 4.55
N ILE A 92 11.00 -9.56 3.58
CA ILE A 92 11.75 -10.79 3.75
C ILE A 92 13.22 -10.41 3.82
N ASP A 93 13.86 -10.68 4.92
CA ASP A 93 15.27 -10.40 5.11
C ASP A 93 16.15 -11.67 4.99
N MET A 94 17.45 -11.47 5.16
CA MET A 94 18.42 -12.56 5.08
C MET A 94 18.18 -13.62 6.15
N SER A 95 17.69 -13.24 7.33
CA SER A 95 17.43 -14.16 8.44
C SER A 95 16.28 -15.12 8.14
N ASP A 96 15.25 -14.68 7.40
CA ASP A 96 14.14 -15.52 6.97
C ASP A 96 14.63 -16.63 6.04
N TYR A 97 15.51 -16.27 5.08
CA TYR A 97 16.11 -17.26 4.18
C TYR A 97 16.98 -18.25 4.93
N VAL A 98 17.88 -17.78 5.82
CA VAL A 98 18.74 -18.66 6.62
C VAL A 98 17.89 -19.60 7.46
N TYR A 99 16.85 -19.11 8.11
CA TYR A 99 15.92 -19.93 8.89
C TYR A 99 15.28 -21.03 8.05
N CYS A 100 14.71 -20.67 6.89
CA CYS A 100 14.07 -21.65 6.00
C CYS A 100 15.07 -22.67 5.44
N LEU A 101 16.29 -22.23 5.09
CA LEU A 101 17.34 -23.13 4.62
C LEU A 101 17.81 -24.11 5.69
N CYS A 102 17.97 -23.65 6.93
CA CYS A 102 18.27 -24.52 8.07
C CYS A 102 17.16 -25.56 8.28
N ARG A 103 15.89 -25.14 8.22
CA ARG A 103 14.76 -26.09 8.31
C ARG A 103 14.77 -27.11 7.17
N ALA A 104 15.01 -26.68 5.93
CA ALA A 104 15.11 -27.60 4.78
C ALA A 104 16.22 -28.64 5.01
N ARG A 105 17.40 -28.21 5.47
CA ARG A 105 18.51 -29.08 5.82
C ARG A 105 18.12 -30.07 6.93
N ASP A 106 17.48 -29.61 7.98
CA ASP A 106 17.03 -30.44 9.12
C ASP A 106 15.96 -31.46 8.70
N MET A 107 15.18 -31.17 7.65
CA MET A 107 14.27 -32.11 6.98
C MET A 107 15.02 -33.13 6.09
N GLY A 108 16.31 -33.01 5.93
CA GLY A 108 17.14 -33.92 5.14
C GLY A 108 17.34 -33.53 3.68
N ALA A 109 16.95 -32.31 3.28
CA ALA A 109 17.23 -31.82 1.93
C ALA A 109 18.74 -31.68 1.72
N ARG A 110 19.19 -32.04 0.52
CA ARG A 110 20.60 -31.93 0.08
C ARG A 110 20.80 -30.79 -0.91
N ARG A 111 19.75 -30.37 -1.56
CA ARG A 111 19.72 -29.20 -2.47
C ARG A 111 18.38 -28.52 -2.34
N VAL A 112 18.40 -27.19 -2.22
CA VAL A 112 17.20 -26.36 -2.02
C VAL A 112 17.02 -25.41 -3.17
N GLY A 113 15.83 -25.41 -3.77
CA GLY A 113 15.40 -24.39 -4.72
C GLY A 113 14.85 -23.17 -3.99
N VAL A 114 15.30 -21.97 -4.33
CA VAL A 114 14.72 -20.73 -3.84
C VAL A 114 14.03 -20.02 -5.00
N THR A 115 12.71 -19.93 -4.93
CA THR A 115 11.93 -19.32 -6.01
C THR A 115 11.82 -17.81 -5.84
N ILE A 116 11.99 -17.09 -6.94
CA ILE A 116 11.98 -15.63 -6.98
C ILE A 116 11.13 -15.17 -8.15
N TYR A 117 10.11 -14.35 -7.84
CA TYR A 117 9.29 -13.73 -8.87
C TYR A 117 10.09 -12.61 -9.56
N ARG A 118 10.32 -12.75 -10.86
CA ARG A 118 11.17 -11.88 -11.67
C ARG A 118 12.58 -11.71 -11.06
N LYS A 119 13.46 -11.03 -11.73
CA LYS A 119 14.81 -10.74 -11.22
C LYS A 119 14.86 -9.50 -10.31
N SER A 120 13.79 -9.24 -9.57
CA SER A 120 13.62 -8.02 -8.80
C SER A 120 14.53 -7.90 -7.58
N ARG A 121 15.07 -9.00 -7.09
CA ARG A 121 15.96 -9.02 -5.92
C ARG A 121 17.33 -9.58 -6.29
N GLN A 122 18.35 -8.76 -6.11
CA GLN A 122 19.73 -9.23 -6.11
C GLN A 122 20.03 -9.84 -4.74
N MET A 123 20.20 -11.14 -4.69
CA MET A 123 20.56 -11.87 -3.48
C MET A 123 21.95 -12.48 -3.63
N ASN A 124 22.73 -12.43 -2.58
CA ASN A 124 24.01 -13.14 -2.54
C ASN A 124 23.76 -14.59 -2.09
N PHE A 125 23.42 -15.44 -3.06
CA PHE A 125 23.17 -16.87 -2.82
C PHE A 125 24.41 -17.63 -2.36
N GLU A 126 25.60 -17.20 -2.77
CA GLU A 126 26.86 -17.81 -2.32
C GLU A 126 27.03 -17.66 -0.81
N ALA A 127 26.84 -16.43 -0.29
CA ALA A 127 26.88 -16.17 1.14
C ALA A 127 25.79 -16.94 1.91
N LEU A 128 24.56 -17.00 1.37
CA LEU A 128 23.48 -17.79 1.97
C LEU A 128 23.80 -19.27 2.03
N GLN A 129 24.32 -19.82 0.95
CA GLN A 129 24.73 -21.21 0.84
C GLN A 129 25.84 -21.55 1.84
N GLU A 130 26.81 -20.65 1.98
CA GLU A 130 27.90 -20.79 2.95
C GLU A 130 27.38 -20.76 4.39
N LEU A 131 26.50 -19.82 4.72
CA LEU A 131 25.88 -19.69 6.05
C LEU A 131 25.00 -20.88 6.42
N ALA A 132 24.15 -21.33 5.49
CA ALA A 132 23.21 -22.42 5.74
C ALA A 132 23.84 -23.82 5.60
N GLY A 133 24.98 -23.93 4.94
CA GLY A 133 25.69 -25.20 4.71
C GLY A 133 24.93 -26.15 3.78
N ILE A 134 24.13 -25.61 2.85
CA ILE A 134 23.34 -26.40 1.89
C ILE A 134 23.36 -25.72 0.50
N PRO A 135 23.54 -26.48 -0.60
CA PRO A 135 23.48 -25.97 -1.96
C PRO A 135 22.14 -25.34 -2.28
N ILE A 136 22.16 -24.14 -2.88
CA ILE A 136 21.00 -23.36 -3.26
C ILE A 136 20.94 -23.24 -4.78
N GLU A 137 19.76 -23.46 -5.35
CA GLU A 137 19.44 -23.22 -6.74
C GLU A 137 18.39 -22.08 -6.83
N PRO A 138 18.75 -20.88 -7.35
CA PRO A 138 17.77 -19.84 -7.57
C PRO A 138 16.88 -20.19 -8.76
N ILE A 139 15.57 -20.18 -8.55
CA ILE A 139 14.54 -20.48 -9.55
C ILE A 139 13.75 -19.20 -9.82
N TYR A 140 14.01 -18.56 -10.97
CA TYR A 140 13.32 -17.35 -11.38
C TYR A 140 12.11 -17.68 -12.23
N PHE A 141 10.97 -17.02 -11.98
CA PHE A 141 9.74 -17.22 -12.74
C PHE A 141 8.95 -15.91 -12.89
N GLU A 142 8.09 -15.84 -13.91
CA GLU A 142 7.23 -14.69 -14.19
C GLU A 142 5.74 -15.06 -14.23
N SER A 143 5.41 -16.35 -14.27
CA SER A 143 4.03 -16.85 -14.30
C SER A 143 3.90 -18.18 -13.59
N GLU A 144 2.65 -18.54 -13.20
CA GLU A 144 2.38 -19.85 -12.60
C GLU A 144 2.70 -21.04 -13.53
N PRO A 145 2.34 -21.01 -14.84
CA PRO A 145 2.73 -22.09 -15.74
C PRO A 145 4.23 -22.30 -15.83
N GLU A 146 5.02 -21.21 -15.87
CA GLU A 146 6.48 -21.28 -15.88
C GLU A 146 7.02 -21.87 -14.57
N LEU A 147 6.51 -21.39 -13.43
CA LEU A 147 6.88 -21.93 -12.12
C LEU A 147 6.57 -23.43 -12.05
N THR A 148 5.39 -23.87 -12.52
CA THR A 148 5.01 -25.28 -12.54
C THR A 148 6.01 -26.08 -13.34
N TYR A 149 6.32 -25.63 -14.57
CA TYR A 149 7.30 -26.30 -15.44
C TYR A 149 8.69 -26.41 -14.78
N LEU A 150 9.17 -25.30 -14.17
CA LEU A 150 10.47 -25.27 -13.51
C LEU A 150 10.53 -26.22 -12.30
N LEU A 151 9.44 -26.28 -11.50
CA LEU A 151 9.38 -27.18 -10.35
C LEU A 151 9.22 -28.65 -10.73
N GLU A 152 8.52 -28.96 -11.82
CA GLU A 152 8.43 -30.33 -12.35
C GLU A 152 9.79 -30.88 -12.80
N HIS A 153 10.70 -30.00 -13.26
CA HIS A 153 12.00 -30.38 -13.80
C HIS A 153 13.18 -30.06 -12.88
N THR A 154 12.89 -29.58 -11.67
CA THR A 154 13.97 -29.26 -10.69
C THR A 154 14.65 -30.50 -10.16
N SER A 155 15.93 -30.39 -9.88
CA SER A 155 16.70 -31.41 -9.15
C SER A 155 16.77 -31.14 -7.64
N CYS A 156 16.03 -30.17 -7.13
CA CYS A 156 16.01 -29.81 -5.73
C CYS A 156 15.13 -30.78 -4.90
N ASP A 157 15.60 -31.13 -3.72
CA ASP A 157 14.86 -31.99 -2.79
C ASP A 157 13.76 -31.25 -2.02
N CYS A 158 13.88 -29.92 -1.94
CA CYS A 158 12.95 -29.03 -1.27
C CYS A 158 12.97 -27.66 -1.95
N VAL A 159 11.85 -26.94 -1.91
CA VAL A 159 11.80 -25.56 -2.42
C VAL A 159 11.33 -24.59 -1.34
N ILE A 160 11.86 -23.38 -1.39
CA ILE A 160 11.50 -22.26 -0.51
C ILE A 160 10.91 -21.16 -1.39
N GLY A 161 9.78 -20.62 -1.01
CA GLY A 161 9.17 -19.52 -1.75
C GLY A 161 7.91 -18.97 -1.10
N ALA A 162 7.23 -18.07 -1.82
CA ALA A 162 5.96 -17.49 -1.40
C ALA A 162 4.79 -18.47 -1.61
N SER A 163 3.57 -18.02 -1.30
CA SER A 163 2.37 -18.87 -1.32
C SER A 163 2.12 -19.60 -2.64
N LEU A 164 2.36 -18.94 -3.78
CA LEU A 164 2.21 -19.59 -5.08
C LEU A 164 3.19 -20.76 -5.26
N THR A 165 4.43 -20.58 -4.81
CA THR A 165 5.44 -21.65 -4.84
C THR A 165 5.01 -22.85 -4.00
N VAL A 166 4.53 -22.58 -2.79
CA VAL A 166 4.06 -23.64 -1.88
C VAL A 166 2.90 -24.41 -2.50
N GLU A 167 1.94 -23.71 -3.10
CA GLU A 167 0.80 -24.35 -3.76
C GLU A 167 1.21 -25.24 -4.93
N VAL A 168 2.06 -24.72 -5.80
CA VAL A 168 2.55 -25.51 -6.96
C VAL A 168 3.37 -26.70 -6.49
N ALA A 169 4.26 -26.51 -5.49
CA ALA A 169 5.06 -27.59 -4.95
C ALA A 169 4.21 -28.68 -4.25
N GLU A 170 3.21 -28.28 -3.45
CA GLU A 170 2.27 -29.23 -2.81
C GLU A 170 1.51 -30.05 -3.87
N ARG A 171 1.05 -29.40 -4.97
CA ARG A 171 0.39 -30.07 -6.07
C ARG A 171 1.28 -31.09 -6.79
N LEU A 172 2.58 -30.81 -6.88
CA LEU A 172 3.60 -31.69 -7.46
C LEU A 172 4.14 -32.73 -6.48
N GLY A 173 3.76 -32.68 -5.20
CA GLY A 173 4.30 -33.53 -4.16
C GLY A 173 5.76 -33.23 -3.78
N LEU A 174 6.25 -32.03 -4.10
CA LEU A 174 7.59 -31.56 -3.78
C LEU A 174 7.63 -30.94 -2.39
N PRO A 175 8.54 -31.36 -1.49
CA PRO A 175 8.71 -30.72 -0.19
C PRO A 175 8.95 -29.22 -0.33
N CYS A 176 8.24 -28.43 0.50
CA CYS A 176 8.31 -26.97 0.39
C CYS A 176 8.23 -26.27 1.75
N ILE A 177 8.79 -25.07 1.80
CA ILE A 177 8.76 -24.19 2.97
C ILE A 177 8.31 -22.81 2.53
N LEU A 178 7.30 -22.27 3.22
CA LEU A 178 6.84 -20.91 3.00
C LEU A 178 7.85 -19.91 3.59
N ILE A 179 8.31 -18.96 2.76
CA ILE A 179 9.33 -17.98 3.18
C ILE A 179 8.83 -17.03 4.29
N TYR A 180 7.53 -16.83 4.42
CA TYR A 180 6.91 -16.01 5.47
C TYR A 180 6.60 -16.81 6.74
N ASP A 181 7.35 -17.85 7.07
CA ASP A 181 7.07 -18.75 8.21
C ASP A 181 7.21 -18.08 9.59
N GLY A 182 7.32 -16.73 9.61
CA GLY A 182 7.45 -15.93 10.83
C GLY A 182 6.22 -15.05 11.12
N GLU A 183 5.55 -15.27 12.25
CA GLU A 183 4.55 -14.35 12.82
C GLU A 183 5.10 -12.92 12.93
N TYR A 184 6.41 -12.79 13.15
CA TYR A 184 7.10 -11.51 13.31
C TYR A 184 6.99 -10.61 12.07
N THR A 185 7.26 -11.14 10.88
CA THR A 185 7.22 -10.37 9.61
C THR A 185 5.83 -9.82 9.34
N ILE A 186 4.79 -10.64 9.55
CA ILE A 186 3.40 -10.23 9.36
C ILE A 186 3.02 -9.16 10.38
N ARG A 187 3.31 -9.39 11.67
CA ARG A 187 3.03 -8.44 12.75
C ARG A 187 3.69 -7.09 12.50
N THR A 188 4.98 -7.08 12.21
CA THR A 188 5.75 -5.85 11.98
C THR A 188 5.24 -5.09 10.77
N SER A 189 4.83 -5.78 9.71
CA SER A 189 4.27 -5.12 8.53
C SER A 189 2.89 -4.51 8.81
N ILE A 190 2.04 -5.15 9.60
CA ILE A 190 0.76 -4.58 10.04
C ILE A 190 0.99 -3.36 10.94
N GLU A 191 1.94 -3.42 11.87
CA GLU A 191 2.30 -2.29 12.71
C GLU A 191 2.81 -1.09 11.91
N ARG A 192 3.64 -1.33 10.90
CA ARG A 192 4.10 -0.28 9.96
C ARG A 192 2.94 0.32 9.16
N ALA A 193 2.04 -0.52 8.68
CA ALA A 193 0.86 -0.06 7.95
C ALA A 193 -0.07 0.79 8.84
N ARG A 194 -0.22 0.43 10.11
CA ARG A 194 -0.97 1.20 11.09
C ARG A 194 -0.35 2.57 11.33
N LEU A 195 0.96 2.63 11.52
CA LEU A 195 1.68 3.91 11.68
C LEU A 195 1.54 4.79 10.44
N LEU A 196 1.68 4.23 9.25
CA LEU A 196 1.49 4.95 7.99
C LEU A 196 0.05 5.47 7.85
N ALA A 197 -0.96 4.66 8.15
CA ALA A 197 -2.35 5.08 8.11
C ALA A 197 -2.62 6.24 9.09
N ALA A 198 -2.03 6.19 10.29
CA ALA A 198 -2.13 7.26 11.27
C ALA A 198 -1.51 8.57 10.78
N GLU A 199 -0.34 8.50 10.15
CA GLU A 199 0.36 9.65 9.57
C GLU A 199 -0.45 10.28 8.42
N LEU A 200 -0.94 9.47 7.49
CA LEU A 200 -1.78 9.91 6.38
C LEU A 200 -3.05 10.62 6.86
N GLN A 201 -3.72 10.05 7.85
CA GLN A 201 -4.92 10.67 8.41
C GLN A 201 -4.60 11.99 9.12
N ALA A 202 -3.48 12.06 9.85
CA ALA A 202 -3.03 13.29 10.50
C ALA A 202 -2.71 14.39 9.47
N SER A 203 -2.06 14.04 8.35
CA SER A 203 -1.77 14.96 7.24
C SER A 203 -3.04 15.46 6.58
N SER A 204 -3.94 14.56 6.18
CA SER A 204 -5.23 14.92 5.58
C SER A 204 -6.08 15.81 6.49
N ARG A 205 -6.07 15.53 7.80
CA ARG A 205 -6.77 16.36 8.78
C ARG A 205 -6.15 17.76 8.88
N LYS A 206 -4.82 17.86 8.85
CA LYS A 206 -4.11 19.15 8.87
C LYS A 206 -4.44 19.97 7.62
N GLU A 207 -4.43 19.33 6.45
CA GLU A 207 -4.81 19.96 5.17
C GLU A 207 -6.26 20.46 5.22
N ALA A 208 -7.21 19.62 5.65
CA ALA A 208 -8.61 20.00 5.77
C ALA A 208 -8.84 21.19 6.73
N ILE A 209 -8.10 21.22 7.86
CA ILE A 209 -8.16 22.36 8.79
C ILE A 209 -7.58 23.61 8.13
N THR A 210 -6.45 23.49 7.44
CA THR A 210 -5.81 24.62 6.74
C THR A 210 -6.74 25.17 5.66
N ASP A 211 -7.36 24.33 4.85
CA ASP A 211 -8.31 24.69 3.82
C ASP A 211 -9.56 25.37 4.40
N ALA A 212 -10.08 24.87 5.53
CA ALA A 212 -11.21 25.49 6.22
C ALA A 212 -10.85 26.87 6.75
N LEU A 213 -9.68 27.02 7.38
CA LEU A 213 -9.19 28.31 7.90
C LEU A 213 -8.99 29.31 6.74
N VAL A 214 -8.38 28.88 5.65
CA VAL A 214 -8.16 29.74 4.46
C VAL A 214 -9.49 30.15 3.85
N ARG A 215 -10.46 29.23 3.74
CA ARG A 215 -11.77 29.49 3.11
C ARG A 215 -12.64 30.47 3.90
N ASP A 216 -12.56 30.46 5.23
CA ASP A 216 -13.36 31.30 6.12
C ASP A 216 -12.77 32.68 6.37
N VAL A 217 -11.56 32.97 5.85
CA VAL A 217 -10.95 34.30 5.92
C VAL A 217 -11.62 35.24 4.90
N PRO A 218 -12.21 36.39 5.31
CA PRO A 218 -12.89 37.30 4.41
C PRO A 218 -11.93 38.15 3.54
N ALA A 219 -10.63 37.92 3.65
CA ALA A 219 -9.57 38.60 2.90
C ALA A 219 -9.01 37.71 1.79
N GLY A 220 -8.45 38.28 0.74
CA GLY A 220 -7.67 37.54 -0.23
C GLY A 220 -6.37 37.02 0.39
N ILE A 221 -6.04 35.75 0.10
CA ILE A 221 -4.82 35.09 0.58
C ILE A 221 -3.94 34.76 -0.59
N ILE A 222 -2.67 35.13 -0.50
CA ILE A 222 -1.61 34.70 -1.41
C ILE A 222 -0.56 33.97 -0.57
N ILE A 223 -0.28 32.72 -0.94
CA ILE A 223 0.79 31.93 -0.33
C ILE A 223 1.91 31.80 -1.35
N THR A 224 3.12 32.13 -0.90
CA THR A 224 4.35 32.01 -1.70
C THR A 224 5.27 30.97 -1.09
N ASP A 225 6.14 30.39 -1.91
CA ASP A 225 7.26 29.57 -1.44
C ASP A 225 8.43 30.46 -0.94
N GLU A 226 9.52 29.82 -0.50
CA GLU A 226 10.75 30.47 -0.03
C GLU A 226 11.48 31.29 -1.10
N ASN A 227 11.08 31.16 -2.37
CA ASN A 227 11.60 31.90 -3.53
C ASN A 227 10.61 32.96 -4.06
N ASP A 228 9.62 33.35 -3.24
CA ASP A 228 8.55 34.29 -3.59
C ASP A 228 7.66 33.86 -4.76
N ARG A 229 7.64 32.58 -5.11
CA ARG A 229 6.74 32.06 -6.15
C ARG A 229 5.38 31.80 -5.55
N ILE A 230 4.34 32.25 -6.24
CA ILE A 230 2.97 32.06 -5.80
C ILE A 230 2.62 30.57 -5.87
N TYR A 231 2.30 30.00 -4.72
CA TYR A 231 1.85 28.62 -4.57
C TYR A 231 0.32 28.52 -4.59
N HIS A 232 -0.36 29.50 -3.97
CA HIS A 232 -1.81 29.53 -3.88
C HIS A 232 -2.35 30.96 -3.89
N VAL A 233 -3.45 31.19 -4.59
CA VAL A 233 -4.17 32.46 -4.57
C VAL A 233 -5.64 32.20 -4.30
N GLN A 234 -6.15 32.79 -3.23
CA GLN A 234 -7.57 32.80 -2.94
C GLN A 234 -8.08 34.25 -3.04
N PRO A 235 -9.05 34.56 -3.92
CA PRO A 235 -9.68 35.89 -3.94
C PRO A 235 -10.49 36.13 -2.69
N ALA A 236 -10.58 37.40 -2.26
CA ALA A 236 -11.44 37.77 -1.13
C ALA A 236 -12.88 37.31 -1.36
N GLY A 237 -13.43 36.54 -0.43
CA GLY A 237 -14.82 36.09 -0.48
C GLY A 237 -15.75 37.31 -0.47
N LYS A 238 -16.75 37.32 -1.36
CA LYS A 238 -17.83 38.29 -1.28
C LYS A 238 -18.58 38.02 0.03
N SER A 239 -18.53 38.96 0.96
CA SER A 239 -19.37 38.91 2.17
C SER A 239 -20.83 38.81 1.74
N SER A 240 -21.46 37.70 1.97
CA SER A 240 -22.90 37.55 1.84
C SER A 240 -23.57 38.29 2.99
N GLY A 241 -23.95 39.57 2.74
CA GLY A 241 -24.74 40.32 3.73
C GLY A 241 -24.48 41.82 3.73
N GLY A 242 -24.75 42.49 2.61
CA GLY A 242 -24.99 43.92 2.60
C GLY A 242 -26.26 44.22 1.78
N PRO A 243 -27.15 45.14 2.20
CA PRO A 243 -28.36 45.43 1.45
C PRO A 243 -28.02 46.03 0.09
N ALA A 244 -28.77 45.60 -0.93
CA ALA A 244 -28.66 46.07 -2.29
C ALA A 244 -28.76 47.59 -2.34
N GLY A 245 -27.67 48.27 -2.62
CA GLY A 245 -27.67 49.67 -2.99
C GLY A 245 -28.23 49.86 -4.39
N PRO A 246 -28.79 51.04 -4.75
CA PRO A 246 -29.54 51.24 -5.97
C PRO A 246 -28.70 51.07 -7.22
N GLN A 247 -29.20 50.29 -8.16
CA GLN A 247 -28.63 50.09 -9.50
C GLN A 247 -28.54 51.42 -10.23
N ALA A 248 -27.35 51.80 -10.63
CA ALA A 248 -27.12 52.88 -11.61
C ALA A 248 -27.55 52.41 -13.02
N PRO A 249 -28.18 53.27 -13.85
CA PRO A 249 -28.64 52.90 -15.17
C PRO A 249 -27.49 52.68 -16.12
N GLY A 250 -27.54 51.61 -16.91
CA GLY A 250 -26.52 51.23 -17.91
C GLY A 250 -26.43 52.24 -19.07
N PRO A 251 -25.26 52.43 -19.66
CA PRO A 251 -25.14 53.20 -20.90
C PRO A 251 -25.57 52.36 -22.11
N GLY A 252 -26.34 53.02 -22.95
CA GLY A 252 -27.03 52.47 -24.09
C GLY A 252 -26.16 51.97 -25.23
N ALA A 253 -26.80 51.19 -26.04
CA ALA A 253 -26.33 50.62 -27.28
C ALA A 253 -25.85 51.65 -28.29
N GLY A 254 -24.68 51.45 -28.88
CA GLY A 254 -24.10 52.16 -29.98
C GLY A 254 -23.38 51.22 -30.96
N ARG A 255 -24.09 50.90 -32.01
CA ARG A 255 -23.79 50.48 -33.39
C ARG A 255 -22.32 50.31 -33.85
N ALA A 256 -22.13 49.17 -34.42
CA ALA A 256 -21.63 48.85 -35.78
C ALA A 256 -20.37 49.54 -36.34
N GLY A 257 -19.42 48.74 -36.84
CA GLY A 257 -18.39 49.10 -37.78
C GLY A 257 -17.28 48.06 -37.92
N SER A 258 -17.43 47.07 -38.77
CA SER A 258 -16.31 46.47 -39.53
C SER A 258 -15.91 47.43 -40.67
N PRO A 259 -14.69 47.44 -41.23
CA PRO A 259 -14.02 46.25 -41.80
C PRO A 259 -12.46 46.25 -41.81
N ALA A 260 -11.96 45.07 -42.01
CA ALA A 260 -10.88 44.62 -42.90
C ALA A 260 -9.47 45.27 -42.96
N LEU A 261 -8.47 44.36 -43.06
CA LEU A 261 -7.18 44.40 -43.77
C LEU A 261 -6.00 45.10 -43.05
N LEU A 262 -5.07 44.41 -42.56
CA LEU A 262 -3.81 43.91 -43.17
C LEU A 262 -3.17 42.89 -42.23
#